data_d36bc180ad3c15febf9f65154233ac4f
#
_entry.id   d36bc180ad3c15febf9f65154233ac4f
#
_cell.length_a   1.000
_cell.length_b   1.000
_cell.length_c   1.000
_cell.angle_alpha   90.00
_cell.angle_beta   90.00
_cell.angle_gamma   90.00
#
_symmetry.space_group_name_H-M   'P 1'
#
loop_
_entity.id
_entity.type
_entity.pdbx_description
1 polymer ?
#
loop_
_entity_poly.entity_id
_entity_poly.type
_entity_poly.pdbx_seq_one_letter_code
_entity_poly.pdbx_strand_id
1 'polypeptide(L)'
;MNRTVIKIEGMACPMCEAHISETIRKAVPDAKKVSASHKKGEASFLAEGEVDLALLRQEIDKTGYRYLSGETTPYVKRGLFG
;
A
#
# COMPACT_ATOMS: atom_id res chain seq x y z
N MET A 1 -3.44 -12.18 -9.25
CA MET A 1 -3.56 -10.97 -8.43
C MET A 1 -2.60 -11.09 -7.25
N ASN A 2 -1.99 -9.99 -6.88
CA ASN A 2 -1.04 -9.96 -5.78
C ASN A 2 -1.49 -8.97 -4.73
N ARG A 3 -1.21 -9.27 -3.47
CA ARG A 3 -1.45 -8.37 -2.36
C ARG A 3 -0.12 -7.79 -1.91
N THR A 4 -0.07 -6.47 -1.78
CA THR A 4 1.12 -5.78 -1.29
C THR A 4 0.79 -5.13 0.04
N VAL A 5 1.68 -5.32 1.00
CA VAL A 5 1.60 -4.67 2.32
C VAL A 5 2.88 -3.89 2.52
N ILE A 6 2.74 -2.61 2.84
CA ILE A 6 3.90 -1.75 3.09
C ILE A 6 3.81 -1.17 4.49
N LYS A 7 4.97 -1.04 5.13
CA LYS A 7 5.11 -0.42 6.44
C LYS A 7 5.60 0.99 6.27
N ILE A 8 4.94 1.94 6.93
CA ILE A 8 5.20 3.36 6.77
C ILE A 8 5.29 4.02 8.13
N GLU A 9 6.34 4.82 8.33
CA GLU A 9 6.51 5.61 9.54
C GLU A 9 6.04 7.03 9.30
N GLY A 10 5.43 7.64 10.31
CA GLY A 10 4.97 9.02 10.22
C GLY A 10 3.50 9.17 9.88
N MET A 11 2.81 8.08 9.63
CA MET A 11 1.37 8.10 9.37
C MET A 11 0.65 8.11 10.71
N ALA A 12 0.33 9.30 11.20
CA ALA A 12 -0.15 9.47 12.57
C ALA A 12 -1.63 9.84 12.70
N CYS A 13 -2.34 10.06 11.60
CA CYS A 13 -3.73 10.51 11.66
C CYS A 13 -4.53 9.98 10.46
N PRO A 14 -5.87 10.04 10.52
CA PRO A 14 -6.71 9.55 9.41
C PRO A 14 -6.46 10.26 8.08
N MET A 15 -6.10 11.54 8.14
CA MET A 15 -5.80 12.31 6.93
C MET A 15 -4.54 11.76 6.24
N CYS A 16 -3.60 11.26 7.02
CA CYS A 16 -2.41 10.62 6.48
C CYS A 16 -2.77 9.36 5.71
N GLU A 17 -3.77 8.63 6.16
CA GLU A 17 -4.26 7.44 5.46
C GLU A 17 -4.75 7.79 4.06
N ALA A 18 -5.46 8.90 3.93
CA ALA A 18 -5.94 9.35 2.62
C ALA A 18 -4.78 9.71 1.71
N HIS A 19 -3.78 10.40 2.21
CA HIS A 19 -2.59 10.76 1.44
C HIS A 19 -1.85 9.52 0.93
N ILE A 20 -1.66 8.54 1.80
CA ILE A 20 -0.98 7.30 1.44
C ILE A 20 -1.79 6.54 0.39
N SER A 21 -3.11 6.48 0.55
CA SER A 21 -3.98 5.80 -0.42
C SER A 21 -3.87 6.45 -1.80
N GLU A 22 -3.87 7.77 -1.86
CA GLU A 22 -3.72 8.49 -3.12
C GLU A 22 -2.37 8.24 -3.75
N THR A 23 -1.32 8.24 -2.94
CA THR A 23 0.04 7.99 -3.41
C THR A 23 0.16 6.59 -4.01
N ILE A 24 -0.45 5.61 -3.36
CA ILE A 24 -0.47 4.24 -3.87
C ILE A 24 -1.19 4.19 -5.22
N ARG A 25 -2.32 4.85 -5.35
CA ARG A 25 -3.07 4.85 -6.60
C ARG A 25 -2.32 5.52 -7.74
N LYS A 26 -1.50 6.51 -7.44
CA LYS A 26 -0.65 7.14 -8.45
C LYS A 26 0.48 6.23 -8.90
N ALA A 27 1.12 5.56 -7.95
CA ALA A 27 2.24 4.68 -8.24
C ALA A 27 1.78 3.37 -8.88
N VAL A 28 0.61 2.90 -8.50
CA VAL A 28 0.04 1.63 -8.97
C VAL A 28 -1.39 1.90 -9.46
N PRO A 29 -1.55 2.32 -10.73
CA PRO A 29 -2.87 2.72 -11.24
C PRO A 29 -3.94 1.63 -11.19
N ASP A 30 -3.53 0.36 -11.21
CA ASP A 30 -4.47 -0.76 -11.12
C ASP A 30 -4.69 -1.26 -9.69
N ALA A 31 -4.22 -0.52 -8.69
CA ALA A 31 -4.40 -0.91 -7.30
C ALA A 31 -5.88 -0.94 -6.93
N LYS A 32 -6.27 -2.02 -6.25
CA LYS A 32 -7.65 -2.23 -5.80
C LYS A 32 -7.64 -2.48 -4.30
N LYS A 33 -8.76 -2.17 -3.65
CA LYS A 33 -8.92 -2.35 -2.22
C LYS A 33 -7.78 -1.72 -1.43
N VAL A 34 -7.42 -0.51 -1.83
CA VAL A 34 -6.36 0.24 -1.15
C VAL A 34 -6.83 0.59 0.25
N SER A 35 -6.02 0.23 1.23
CA SER A 35 -6.32 0.46 2.63
C SER A 35 -5.07 0.92 3.35
N ALA A 36 -5.22 1.90 4.23
CA ALA A 36 -4.12 2.40 5.03
C ALA A 36 -4.58 2.51 6.47
N SER A 37 -3.72 2.16 7.42
CA SER A 37 -4.03 2.20 8.84
C SER A 37 -2.95 2.95 9.59
N HIS A 38 -3.29 4.12 10.14
CA HIS A 38 -2.34 4.89 10.93
C HIS A 38 -2.03 4.22 12.27
N LYS A 39 -2.95 3.45 12.79
CA LYS A 39 -2.74 2.72 14.04
C LYS A 39 -1.70 1.62 13.90
N LYS A 40 -1.71 0.95 12.76
CA LYS A 40 -0.77 -0.13 12.47
C LYS A 40 0.50 0.36 11.77
N GLY A 41 0.46 1.57 11.23
CA GLY A 41 1.58 2.10 10.45
C GLY A 41 1.80 1.34 9.16
N GLU A 42 0.73 0.86 8.53
CA GLU A 42 0.86 0.09 7.31
C GLU A 42 -0.27 0.37 6.32
N ALA A 43 -0.01 0.07 5.06
CA ALA A 43 -1.00 0.17 4.01
C ALA A 43 -0.96 -1.10 3.17
N SER A 44 -2.08 -1.44 2.57
CA SER A 44 -2.16 -2.63 1.73
C SER A 44 -3.06 -2.38 0.53
N PHE A 45 -2.85 -3.16 -0.52
CA PHE A 45 -3.67 -3.09 -1.71
C PHE A 45 -3.50 -4.35 -2.54
N LEU A 46 -4.39 -4.53 -3.51
CA LEU A 46 -4.32 -5.63 -4.47
C LEU A 46 -3.99 -5.06 -5.84
N ALA A 47 -3.17 -5.78 -6.59
CA ALA A 47 -2.84 -5.42 -7.96
C ALA A 47 -2.77 -6.69 -8.80
N GLU A 48 -3.12 -6.59 -10.07
CA GLU A 48 -3.14 -7.76 -10.94
C GLU A 48 -1.75 -8.14 -11.42
N GLY A 49 -0.88 -7.17 -11.62
CA GLY A 49 0.47 -7.41 -12.08
C GLY A 49 1.48 -7.25 -10.97
N GLU A 50 2.74 -7.25 -11.36
CA GLU A 50 3.81 -6.99 -10.42
C GLU A 50 3.79 -5.55 -9.97
N VAL A 51 4.14 -5.33 -8.72
CA VAL A 51 4.21 -4.00 -8.13
C VAL A 51 5.66 -3.58 -8.04
N ASP A 52 5.96 -2.39 -8.57
CA ASP A 52 7.29 -1.82 -8.45
C ASP A 52 7.43 -1.16 -7.08
N LEU A 53 7.98 -1.90 -6.14
CA LEU A 53 8.16 -1.41 -4.77
C LEU A 53 9.16 -0.26 -4.70
N ALA A 54 10.12 -0.21 -5.62
CA ALA A 54 11.08 0.90 -5.66
C ALA A 54 10.39 2.21 -6.03
N LEU A 55 9.51 2.18 -7.01
CA LEU A 55 8.73 3.36 -7.39
C LEU A 55 7.80 3.77 -6.26
N LEU A 56 7.13 2.81 -5.66
CA LEU A 56 6.23 3.07 -4.54
C LEU A 56 6.96 3.72 -3.38
N ARG A 57 8.15 3.23 -3.06
CA ARG A 57 9.00 3.82 -2.04
C ARG A 57 9.34 5.27 -2.36
N GLN A 58 9.73 5.55 -3.60
CA GLN A 58 10.03 6.91 -4.02
C GLN A 58 8.84 7.84 -3.83
N GLU A 59 7.67 7.39 -4.27
CA GLU A 59 6.48 8.24 -4.19
C GLU A 59 6.05 8.49 -2.75
N ILE A 60 6.18 7.50 -1.89
CA ILE A 60 5.84 7.66 -0.48
C ILE A 60 6.85 8.58 0.20
N ASP A 61 8.13 8.42 -0.08
CA ASP A 61 9.17 9.28 0.50
C ASP A 61 8.98 10.74 0.11
N LYS A 62 8.48 11.01 -1.10
CA LYS A 62 8.22 12.37 -1.55
C LYS A 62 7.11 13.06 -0.75
N THR A 63 6.23 12.30 -0.15
CA THR A 63 5.11 12.86 0.62
C THR A 63 5.52 13.29 2.03
N GLY A 64 6.73 12.96 2.44
CA GLY A 64 7.20 13.25 3.80
C GLY A 64 7.05 12.09 4.76
N TYR A 65 6.41 11.01 4.36
CA TYR A 65 6.35 9.79 5.16
C TYR A 65 7.55 8.92 4.86
N ARG A 66 7.84 8.02 5.77
CA ARG A 66 8.99 7.15 5.64
C ARG A 66 8.57 5.72 5.31
N TYR A 67 9.00 5.26 4.15
CA TYR A 67 8.78 3.87 3.75
C TYR A 67 9.77 2.98 4.50
N LEU A 68 9.26 2.03 5.27
CA LEU A 68 10.10 1.13 6.06
C LEU A 68 10.35 -0.19 5.36
N SER A 69 9.30 -0.81 4.87
CA SER A 69 9.41 -2.10 4.20
C SER A 69 8.19 -2.35 3.33
N GLY A 70 8.33 -3.29 2.40
CA GLY A 70 7.22 -3.69 1.56
C GLY A 70 7.32 -5.16 1.24
N GLU A 71 6.17 -5.79 1.08
CA GLU A 71 6.10 -7.21 0.78
C GLU A 71 4.93 -7.46 -0.16
N THR A 72 5.17 -8.25 -1.20
CA THR A 72 4.14 -8.65 -2.14
C THR A 72 4.00 -10.15 -2.11
N THR A 73 2.78 -10.61 -1.92
CA THR A 73 2.47 -12.04 -1.87
C THR A 73 1.33 -12.34 -2.84
N PRO A 74 1.28 -13.56 -3.39
CA PRO A 74 0.15 -13.95 -4.22
C PRO A 74 -1.15 -13.88 -3.43
N TYR A 75 -2.18 -13.33 -4.05
CA TYR A 75 -3.50 -13.25 -3.43
C TYR A 75 -4.46 -14.18 -4.16
N VAL A 76 -5.00 -15.13 -3.45
CA VAL A 76 -5.99 -16.05 -3.99
C VAL A 76 -7.33 -15.70 -3.38
N LYS A 77 -8.27 -15.36 -4.23
CA LYS A 77 -9.62 -15.04 -3.76
C LYS A 77 -10.35 -16.33 -3.41
N ARG A 78 -10.45 -16.59 -2.13
CA ARG A 78 -11.08 -17.78 -1.63
C ARG A 78 -12.33 -17.47 -0.84
N GLY A 79 -13.08 -16.51 -1.28
CA GLY A 79 -14.24 -16.07 -0.53
C GLY A 79 -15.20 -17.15 -0.09
N LEU A 80 -15.22 -18.26 -0.78
CA LEU A 80 -16.15 -19.34 -0.51
C LEU A 80 -15.67 -20.30 0.56
N PHE A 81 -14.38 -20.40 0.72
CA PHE A 81 -13.82 -21.41 1.61
C PHE A 81 -12.95 -20.82 2.69
N GLY A 82 -13.07 -19.55 2.80
CA GLY A 82 -12.25 -18.85 3.77
C GLY A 82 -10.84 -18.93 3.39
#